data_f8945cd3bab9fc39c123523d4119d6ad
#
_entry.id   f8945cd3bab9fc39c123523d4119d6ad
#
_cell.length_a   1.000
_cell.length_b   1.000
_cell.length_c   1.000
_cell.angle_alpha   90.00
_cell.angle_beta   90.00
_cell.angle_gamma   90.00
#
_symmetry.space_group_name_H-M   'P 1'
#
loop_
_entity.id
_entity.type
_entity.pdbx_description
1 polymer ?
#
loop_
_entity_poly.entity_id
_entity_poly.type
_entity_poly.pdbx_seq_one_letter_code
_entity_poly.pdbx_strand_id
1 'polypeptide(L)'
;MNRRDLLVASGVFLLAGKRGAGQSVAPTRAPSGQPQTGPETRLLDALQKNRLPLTMDAAPSGRGWDLLVERARDARFTLIGEEHGVAETAQLASALFNALRGSGYTRMAIELSPIIAQDIEAAARRKGLQGILDFYATPTTWSPMYLREEAQFIASVVNASPKNERVLWGLDREILSDRYLISRLEPKVPPRARESFARLKQASASAWATGTPFIFSQNPDPAIVSAVRADWPEPDRDSDMILRTLEGSLAINAAGTAWDSSDRRAQWMRNGFAERLREEQKRGLQPKVMMKFGYNHMIRGENYANTFDLGSMPDEVAALDGGHAFHIIVLPGTGSRQAVLGAGRSFTSVSSDEFDEFKAGDKRLTRVLSNVNATGHEVIDLRAVRPFATRGLDAWSSDVVRTILGYDAAVIWKGAHASSA
;
A
#
# COMPACT_ATOMS: atom_id res chain seq x y z
N MET A 1 -25.40 9.91 -12.97
CA MET A 1 -23.96 9.64 -12.82
C MET A 1 -23.83 8.15 -12.53
N ASN A 2 -23.21 7.39 -13.42
CA ASN A 2 -23.15 5.94 -13.32
C ASN A 2 -22.07 5.51 -12.29
N ARG A 3 -22.37 4.45 -11.52
CA ARG A 3 -21.49 3.83 -10.50
C ARG A 3 -20.09 3.40 -11.01
N ARG A 4 -19.80 3.57 -12.30
CA ARG A 4 -18.51 3.20 -12.92
C ARG A 4 -17.37 4.21 -12.72
N ASP A 5 -17.67 5.43 -12.31
CA ASP A 5 -16.67 6.50 -12.23
C ASP A 5 -15.97 6.61 -10.87
N LEU A 6 -16.39 5.81 -9.87
CA LEU A 6 -15.88 5.89 -8.50
C LEU A 6 -14.68 4.97 -8.18
N LEU A 7 -14.33 4.05 -9.09
CA LEU A 7 -13.29 3.02 -8.84
C LEU A 7 -11.84 3.46 -9.13
N VAL A 8 -11.64 4.69 -9.58
CA VAL A 8 -10.32 5.20 -9.99
C VAL A 8 -9.35 5.48 -8.83
N ALA A 9 -9.85 5.55 -7.59
CA ALA A 9 -9.05 5.97 -6.45
C ALA A 9 -8.32 4.84 -5.71
N SER A 10 -8.70 3.58 -5.88
CA SER A 10 -8.13 2.45 -5.12
C SER A 10 -7.24 1.50 -5.93
N GLY A 11 -6.80 1.88 -7.13
CA GLY A 11 -5.78 1.08 -7.86
C GLY A 11 -6.25 -0.28 -8.38
N VAL A 12 -7.56 -0.54 -8.42
CA VAL A 12 -8.11 -1.76 -9.01
C VAL A 12 -8.87 -1.40 -10.27
N PHE A 13 -8.22 -1.57 -11.44
CA PHE A 13 -8.86 -1.50 -12.75
C PHE A 13 -9.22 -2.89 -13.23
N LEU A 14 -10.51 -3.14 -13.41
CA LEU A 14 -11.04 -4.27 -14.16
C LEU A 14 -11.15 -3.89 -15.65
N LEU A 15 -10.26 -4.40 -16.48
CA LEU A 15 -10.41 -4.39 -17.93
C LEU A 15 -11.29 -5.57 -18.36
N ALA A 16 -12.54 -5.30 -18.69
CA ALA A 16 -13.41 -6.25 -19.34
C ALA A 16 -13.04 -6.38 -20.83
N GLY A 17 -12.17 -7.32 -21.17
CA GLY A 17 -11.87 -7.72 -22.55
C GLY A 17 -13.03 -8.54 -23.15
N LYS A 18 -13.63 -8.07 -24.25
CA LYS A 18 -14.56 -8.85 -25.08
C LYS A 18 -13.81 -10.04 -25.73
N ARG A 19 -14.23 -11.25 -25.42
CA ARG A 19 -13.75 -12.47 -26.08
C ARG A 19 -14.52 -12.73 -27.36
N GLY A 20 -13.78 -12.89 -28.48
CA GLY A 20 -14.27 -13.50 -29.71
C GLY A 20 -14.45 -15.01 -29.54
N ALA A 21 -15.51 -15.53 -30.12
CA ALA A 21 -15.83 -16.96 -30.13
C ALA A 21 -14.84 -17.73 -31.02
N GLY A 22 -14.06 -18.63 -30.42
CA GLY A 22 -13.21 -19.60 -31.12
C GLY A 22 -13.77 -21.00 -30.98
N GLN A 23 -13.80 -21.71 -32.11
CA GLN A 23 -14.39 -23.04 -32.32
C GLN A 23 -13.75 -24.13 -31.44
N SER A 24 -14.58 -25.03 -30.90
CA SER A 24 -14.18 -26.22 -30.17
C SER A 24 -13.64 -27.31 -31.11
N VAL A 25 -12.41 -27.74 -30.85
CA VAL A 25 -11.84 -28.99 -31.38
C VAL A 25 -11.95 -30.08 -30.30
N ALA A 26 -12.54 -31.21 -30.65
CA ALA A 26 -12.72 -32.35 -29.73
C ALA A 26 -11.38 -32.99 -29.34
N PRO A 27 -11.20 -33.46 -28.09
CA PRO A 27 -9.96 -34.08 -27.67
C PRO A 27 -9.84 -35.55 -28.12
N THR A 28 -8.75 -35.89 -28.76
CA THR A 28 -8.29 -37.24 -29.00
C THR A 28 -7.84 -37.90 -27.68
N ARG A 29 -8.35 -39.11 -27.45
CA ARG A 29 -8.12 -39.94 -26.25
C ARG A 29 -6.66 -40.42 -26.21
N ALA A 30 -5.90 -40.08 -25.21
CA ALA A 30 -4.55 -40.57 -24.94
C ALA A 30 -4.57 -41.87 -24.12
N PRO A 31 -3.52 -42.73 -24.22
CA PRO A 31 -3.48 -44.05 -23.60
C PRO A 31 -3.29 -44.00 -22.08
N SER A 32 -3.87 -45.00 -21.41
CA SER A 32 -3.82 -45.25 -19.97
C SER A 32 -2.39 -45.47 -19.44
N GLY A 33 -1.81 -44.41 -18.89
CA GLY A 33 -0.62 -44.46 -18.04
C GLY A 33 -0.89 -43.55 -16.83
N GLN A 34 -0.33 -43.85 -15.67
CA GLN A 34 -0.52 -43.21 -14.35
C GLN A 34 -0.96 -41.75 -14.43
N PRO A 35 -1.85 -41.26 -13.55
CA PRO A 35 -2.32 -39.90 -13.61
C PRO A 35 -1.12 -38.95 -13.46
N GLN A 36 -0.62 -38.46 -14.59
CA GLN A 36 0.34 -37.34 -14.56
C GLN A 36 -0.43 -36.19 -13.94
N THR A 37 -0.10 -35.83 -12.71
CA THR A 37 -0.63 -34.66 -12.05
C THR A 37 -0.31 -33.47 -12.92
N GLY A 38 -1.34 -32.80 -13.44
CA GLY A 38 -1.18 -31.61 -14.30
C GLY A 38 -0.39 -30.49 -13.61
N PRO A 39 0.13 -29.50 -14.36
CA PRO A 39 0.88 -28.39 -13.77
C PRO A 39 0.11 -27.68 -12.66
N GLU A 40 -1.21 -27.56 -12.81
CA GLU A 40 -2.12 -26.97 -11.81
C GLU A 40 -2.10 -27.78 -10.50
N THR A 41 -2.23 -29.08 -10.57
CA THR A 41 -2.21 -29.94 -9.37
C THR A 41 -0.88 -29.83 -8.64
N ARG A 42 0.23 -29.81 -9.37
CA ARG A 42 1.57 -29.67 -8.77
C ARG A 42 1.73 -28.32 -8.06
N LEU A 43 1.19 -27.23 -8.62
CA LEU A 43 1.20 -25.92 -7.99
C LEU A 43 0.35 -25.91 -6.72
N LEU A 44 -0.87 -26.44 -6.77
CA LEU A 44 -1.74 -26.55 -5.59
C LEU A 44 -1.11 -27.40 -4.48
N ASP A 45 -0.48 -28.53 -4.85
CA ASP A 45 0.27 -29.37 -3.91
C ASP A 45 1.45 -28.61 -3.28
N ALA A 46 2.19 -27.84 -4.08
CA ALA A 46 3.29 -27.03 -3.59
C ALA A 46 2.80 -25.93 -2.62
N LEU A 47 1.71 -25.24 -2.95
CA LEU A 47 1.07 -24.27 -2.07
C LEU A 47 0.66 -24.92 -0.74
N GLN A 48 0.00 -26.09 -0.81
CA GLN A 48 -0.46 -26.81 0.37
C GLN A 48 0.69 -27.25 1.28
N LYS A 49 1.79 -27.76 0.71
CA LYS A 49 2.98 -28.21 1.46
C LYS A 49 3.75 -27.09 2.16
N ASN A 50 3.64 -25.86 1.65
CA ASN A 50 4.37 -24.70 2.16
C ASN A 50 3.50 -23.77 3.00
N ARG A 51 2.34 -24.23 3.46
CA ARG A 51 1.47 -23.53 4.43
C ARG A 51 1.98 -23.75 5.84
N LEU A 52 2.08 -22.68 6.59
CA LEU A 52 2.56 -22.64 7.97
C LEU A 52 1.51 -21.96 8.84
N PRO A 53 1.16 -22.52 10.01
CA PRO A 53 0.20 -21.88 10.91
C PRO A 53 0.75 -20.59 11.48
N LEU A 54 -0.15 -19.60 11.61
CA LEU A 54 0.09 -18.31 12.23
C LEU A 54 -1.01 -18.06 13.26
N THR A 55 -0.62 -17.69 14.47
CA THR A 55 -1.51 -17.26 15.55
C THR A 55 -1.27 -15.79 15.83
N MET A 56 -2.36 -15.02 15.97
CA MET A 56 -2.34 -13.57 16.23
C MET A 56 -3.03 -13.22 17.57
N ASP A 57 -2.75 -13.98 18.61
CA ASP A 57 -3.21 -13.68 19.98
C ASP A 57 -2.44 -12.49 20.58
N ALA A 58 -2.32 -12.42 21.89
CA ALA A 58 -1.61 -11.35 22.60
C ALA A 58 -0.16 -11.13 22.10
N ALA A 59 0.49 -12.21 21.60
CA ALA A 59 1.76 -12.16 20.89
C ALA A 59 1.69 -13.12 19.69
N PRO A 60 2.10 -12.67 18.46
CA PRO A 60 2.14 -13.54 17.31
C PRO A 60 3.06 -14.75 17.54
N SER A 61 2.64 -15.93 17.06
CA SER A 61 3.36 -17.18 17.24
C SER A 61 3.12 -18.17 16.11
N GLY A 62 3.81 -19.31 16.15
CA GLY A 62 3.69 -20.38 15.19
C GLY A 62 4.76 -20.32 14.10
N ARG A 63 4.88 -21.44 13.33
CA ARG A 63 5.90 -21.58 12.29
C ARG A 63 5.82 -20.48 11.20
N GLY A 64 4.62 -19.97 10.94
CA GLY A 64 4.42 -18.84 10.02
C GLY A 64 5.05 -17.56 10.55
N TRP A 65 4.86 -17.25 11.84
CA TRP A 65 5.51 -16.12 12.49
C TRP A 65 7.04 -16.24 12.48
N ASP A 66 7.55 -17.42 12.84
CA ASP A 66 8.99 -17.68 12.87
C ASP A 66 9.62 -17.43 11.48
N LEU A 67 8.97 -17.91 10.42
CA LEU A 67 9.40 -17.66 9.03
C LEU A 67 9.47 -16.16 8.74
N LEU A 68 8.40 -15.41 9.05
CA LEU A 68 8.34 -13.97 8.78
C LEU A 68 9.47 -13.22 9.49
N VAL A 69 9.67 -13.50 10.79
CA VAL A 69 10.71 -12.84 11.59
C VAL A 69 12.11 -13.21 11.11
N GLU A 70 12.38 -14.51 10.85
CA GLU A 70 13.68 -14.98 10.38
C GLU A 70 14.05 -14.29 9.05
N ARG A 71 13.16 -14.32 8.07
CA ARG A 71 13.44 -13.77 6.74
C ARG A 71 13.53 -12.24 6.73
N ALA A 72 12.66 -11.58 7.49
CA ALA A 72 12.72 -10.14 7.64
C ALA A 72 13.99 -9.69 8.38
N ARG A 73 14.48 -10.47 9.36
CA ARG A 73 15.73 -10.17 10.08
C ARG A 73 16.93 -10.08 9.15
N ASP A 74 17.01 -10.97 8.16
CA ASP A 74 18.13 -11.02 7.22
C ASP A 74 18.01 -9.96 6.12
N ALA A 75 16.80 -9.55 5.77
CA ALA A 75 16.54 -8.57 4.74
C ALA A 75 16.97 -7.15 5.15
N ARG A 76 17.39 -6.33 4.19
CA ARG A 76 17.59 -4.89 4.37
C ARG A 76 16.27 -4.13 4.32
N PHE A 77 15.35 -4.58 3.48
CA PHE A 77 14.02 -4.01 3.34
C PHE A 77 12.97 -5.10 3.51
N THR A 78 11.94 -4.85 4.33
CA THR A 78 10.77 -5.73 4.46
C THR A 78 9.54 -4.97 4.00
N LEU A 79 8.86 -5.50 2.99
CA LEU A 79 7.71 -4.88 2.36
C LEU A 79 6.44 -5.67 2.71
N ILE A 80 5.46 -4.97 3.25
CA ILE A 80 4.14 -5.50 3.57
C ILE A 80 3.15 -4.87 2.59
N GLY A 81 2.68 -5.67 1.64
CA GLY A 81 1.63 -5.31 0.70
C GLY A 81 0.28 -5.78 1.21
N GLU A 82 -0.63 -4.88 1.49
CA GLU A 82 -1.88 -5.19 2.16
C GLU A 82 -3.13 -4.94 1.31
N GLU A 83 -4.20 -5.63 1.66
CA GLU A 83 -5.55 -5.17 1.42
C GLU A 83 -5.93 -4.26 2.60
N HIS A 84 -6.28 -3.00 2.30
CA HIS A 84 -6.56 -2.00 3.33
C HIS A 84 -7.80 -2.32 4.17
N GLY A 85 -7.81 -1.85 5.42
CA GLY A 85 -8.96 -1.90 6.30
C GLY A 85 -9.14 -3.21 7.06
N VAL A 86 -8.08 -4.01 7.17
CA VAL A 86 -8.04 -5.26 7.95
C VAL A 86 -7.24 -5.04 9.23
N ALA A 87 -7.86 -5.23 10.38
CA ALA A 87 -7.28 -4.97 11.70
C ALA A 87 -6.00 -5.79 11.96
N GLU A 88 -6.02 -7.08 11.64
CA GLU A 88 -4.90 -7.99 11.85
C GLU A 88 -3.66 -7.59 11.06
N THR A 89 -3.83 -6.90 9.92
CA THR A 89 -2.69 -6.45 9.10
C THR A 89 -1.89 -5.35 9.80
N ALA A 90 -2.57 -4.39 10.41
CA ALA A 90 -1.93 -3.34 11.21
C ALA A 90 -1.25 -3.93 12.46
N GLN A 91 -1.89 -4.91 13.12
CA GLN A 91 -1.33 -5.63 14.26
C GLN A 91 -0.08 -6.43 13.88
N LEU A 92 -0.10 -7.15 12.74
CA LEU A 92 1.05 -7.88 12.22
C LEU A 92 2.22 -6.93 11.93
N ALA A 93 1.98 -5.81 11.25
CA ALA A 93 3.01 -4.82 10.94
C ALA A 93 3.64 -4.24 12.21
N SER A 94 2.83 -3.93 13.22
CA SER A 94 3.29 -3.46 14.53
C SER A 94 4.17 -4.50 15.23
N ALA A 95 3.71 -5.74 15.31
CA ALA A 95 4.42 -6.83 15.96
C ALA A 95 5.74 -7.13 15.24
N LEU A 96 5.74 -7.19 13.92
CA LEU A 96 6.93 -7.48 13.12
C LEU A 96 7.97 -6.36 13.24
N PHE A 97 7.56 -5.08 13.16
CA PHE A 97 8.49 -3.96 13.38
C PHE A 97 9.14 -4.02 14.74
N ASN A 98 8.35 -4.28 15.80
CA ASN A 98 8.86 -4.37 17.16
C ASN A 98 9.84 -5.56 17.35
N ALA A 99 9.55 -6.72 16.77
CA ALA A 99 10.42 -7.89 16.80
C ALA A 99 11.76 -7.67 16.08
N LEU A 100 11.78 -6.80 15.08
CA LEU A 100 12.93 -6.55 14.20
C LEU A 100 13.80 -5.35 14.61
N ARG A 101 13.39 -4.57 15.62
CA ARG A 101 14.16 -3.39 16.07
C ARG A 101 15.61 -3.71 16.41
N GLY A 102 15.84 -4.78 17.17
CA GLY A 102 17.17 -5.25 17.53
C GLY A 102 18.02 -5.70 16.31
N SER A 103 17.41 -5.85 15.15
CA SER A 103 18.07 -6.24 13.90
C SER A 103 18.35 -5.06 12.95
N GLY A 104 18.22 -3.82 13.45
CA GLY A 104 18.53 -2.60 12.68
C GLY A 104 17.37 -1.95 11.95
N TYR A 105 16.13 -2.42 12.12
CA TYR A 105 14.94 -1.75 11.60
C TYR A 105 14.66 -0.48 12.41
N THR A 106 14.91 0.67 11.80
CA THR A 106 14.79 1.99 12.43
C THR A 106 13.90 2.96 11.65
N ARG A 107 13.41 2.53 10.49
CA ARG A 107 12.54 3.35 9.63
C ARG A 107 11.33 2.55 9.19
N MET A 108 10.20 3.25 9.08
CA MET A 108 8.92 2.73 8.59
C MET A 108 8.43 3.64 7.47
N ALA A 109 8.35 3.10 6.25
CA ALA A 109 7.73 3.81 5.13
C ALA A 109 6.24 3.44 5.04
N ILE A 110 5.39 4.44 4.83
CA ILE A 110 3.92 4.30 4.84
C ILE A 110 3.28 5.06 3.69
N GLU A 111 2.09 4.63 3.28
CA GLU A 111 1.30 5.18 2.18
C GLU A 111 0.59 6.48 2.59
N LEU A 112 1.39 7.48 2.96
CA LEU A 112 0.96 8.83 3.30
C LEU A 112 1.85 9.84 2.60
N SER A 113 1.35 11.07 2.46
CA SER A 113 2.20 12.17 2.02
C SER A 113 3.28 12.51 3.06
N PRO A 114 4.43 13.06 2.63
CA PRO A 114 5.55 13.33 3.54
C PRO A 114 5.19 14.23 4.73
N ILE A 115 4.35 15.23 4.51
CA ILE A 115 3.93 16.18 5.55
C ILE A 115 2.98 15.50 6.54
N ILE A 116 1.98 14.76 6.06
CA ILE A 116 1.05 14.06 6.95
C ILE A 116 1.81 13.05 7.80
N ALA A 117 2.72 12.28 7.23
CA ALA A 117 3.56 11.36 8.00
C ALA A 117 4.39 12.06 9.08
N GLN A 118 4.94 13.24 8.76
CA GLN A 118 5.67 14.07 9.73
C GLN A 118 4.77 14.55 10.88
N ASP A 119 3.58 15.03 10.56
CA ASP A 119 2.70 15.65 11.55
C ASP A 119 2.03 14.60 12.45
N ILE A 120 1.67 13.42 11.93
CA ILE A 120 1.18 12.33 12.77
C ILE A 120 2.29 11.74 13.65
N GLU A 121 3.54 11.65 13.16
CA GLU A 121 4.67 11.27 14.02
C GLU A 121 4.83 12.26 15.17
N ALA A 122 4.80 13.57 14.89
CA ALA A 122 4.87 14.58 15.92
C ALA A 122 3.69 14.52 16.91
N ALA A 123 2.48 14.21 16.42
CA ALA A 123 1.30 14.02 17.26
C ALA A 123 1.45 12.79 18.15
N ALA A 124 1.91 11.65 17.59
CA ALA A 124 2.19 10.43 18.33
C ALA A 124 3.27 10.64 19.42
N ARG A 125 4.33 11.37 19.13
CA ARG A 125 5.38 11.68 20.11
C ARG A 125 4.89 12.54 21.27
N ARG A 126 3.89 13.41 21.04
CA ARG A 126 3.31 14.26 22.10
C ARG A 126 2.33 13.51 22.99
N LYS A 127 1.43 12.69 22.41
CA LYS A 127 0.29 12.10 23.13
C LYS A 127 0.03 10.62 22.78
N GLY A 128 0.98 9.93 22.16
CA GLY A 128 0.80 8.54 21.74
C GLY A 128 -0.37 8.37 20.76
N LEU A 129 -1.11 7.28 20.91
CA LEU A 129 -2.30 6.99 20.10
C LEU A 129 -3.30 8.16 20.09
N GLN A 130 -3.58 8.74 21.28
CA GLN A 130 -4.54 9.84 21.37
C GLN A 130 -4.15 11.05 20.51
N GLY A 131 -2.85 11.33 20.38
CA GLY A 131 -2.38 12.40 19.51
C GLY A 131 -2.71 12.17 18.04
N ILE A 132 -2.64 10.94 17.57
CA ILE A 132 -3.01 10.57 16.20
C ILE A 132 -4.53 10.68 16.00
N LEU A 133 -5.30 10.17 16.96
CA LEU A 133 -6.76 10.26 16.90
C LEU A 133 -7.25 11.71 16.93
N ASP A 134 -6.65 12.56 17.78
CA ASP A 134 -6.93 14.02 17.84
C ASP A 134 -6.60 14.69 16.48
N PHE A 135 -5.48 14.31 15.83
CA PHE A 135 -5.09 14.82 14.53
C PHE A 135 -6.14 14.50 13.46
N TYR A 136 -6.61 13.27 13.40
CA TYR A 136 -7.62 12.85 12.41
C TYR A 136 -9.05 13.25 12.77
N ALA A 137 -9.33 13.66 14.02
CA ALA A 137 -10.62 14.25 14.39
C ALA A 137 -10.86 15.60 13.72
N THR A 138 -9.81 16.26 13.22
CA THR A 138 -9.88 17.54 12.50
C THR A 138 -10.58 17.34 11.15
N PRO A 139 -11.61 18.14 10.80
CA PRO A 139 -12.36 17.94 9.55
C PRO A 139 -11.56 18.12 8.25
N THR A 140 -10.37 18.69 8.34
CA THR A 140 -9.47 18.95 7.19
C THR A 140 -8.39 17.91 7.01
N THR A 141 -8.28 16.94 7.94
CA THR A 141 -7.32 15.83 7.86
C THR A 141 -8.06 14.52 7.62
N TRP A 142 -7.59 13.74 6.68
CA TRP A 142 -8.09 12.40 6.47
C TRP A 142 -7.06 11.55 5.70
N SER A 143 -6.97 10.28 6.05
CA SER A 143 -6.20 9.27 5.31
C SER A 143 -6.64 7.87 5.75
N PRO A 144 -6.28 6.78 5.07
CA PRO A 144 -6.52 5.42 5.53
C PRO A 144 -5.99 5.12 6.94
N MET A 145 -4.96 5.83 7.36
CA MET A 145 -4.32 5.68 8.69
C MET A 145 -5.13 6.28 9.85
N TYR A 146 -6.34 6.81 9.61
CA TYR A 146 -7.22 7.27 10.70
C TYR A 146 -7.93 6.10 11.41
N LEU A 147 -8.00 4.92 10.78
CA LEU A 147 -8.55 3.73 11.39
C LEU A 147 -7.77 3.38 12.67
N ARG A 148 -8.50 2.92 13.69
CA ARG A 148 -7.94 2.78 15.04
C ARG A 148 -6.72 1.87 15.09
N GLU A 149 -6.75 0.73 14.42
CA GLU A 149 -5.65 -0.24 14.41
C GLU A 149 -4.45 0.31 13.63
N GLU A 150 -4.68 1.10 12.59
CA GLU A 150 -3.63 1.81 11.86
C GLU A 150 -2.99 2.90 12.75
N ALA A 151 -3.79 3.66 13.48
CA ALA A 151 -3.31 4.64 14.43
C ALA A 151 -2.52 3.98 15.59
N GLN A 152 -2.97 2.82 16.08
CA GLN A 152 -2.25 2.02 17.07
C GLN A 152 -0.91 1.52 16.54
N PHE A 153 -0.89 1.01 15.30
CA PHE A 153 0.35 0.61 14.63
C PHE A 153 1.35 1.77 14.55
N ILE A 154 0.93 2.95 14.07
CA ILE A 154 1.79 4.13 13.98
C ILE A 154 2.29 4.54 15.37
N ALA A 155 1.41 4.61 16.37
CA ALA A 155 1.78 4.95 17.74
C ALA A 155 2.81 3.96 18.32
N SER A 156 2.63 2.66 18.07
CA SER A 156 3.56 1.61 18.49
C SER A 156 4.94 1.80 17.86
N VAL A 157 5.02 2.01 16.54
CA VAL A 157 6.27 2.24 15.82
C VAL A 157 6.99 3.49 16.32
N VAL A 158 6.27 4.60 16.49
CA VAL A 158 6.83 5.87 16.97
C VAL A 158 7.33 5.77 18.41
N ASN A 159 6.53 5.18 19.31
CA ASN A 159 6.90 5.00 20.72
C ASN A 159 8.09 4.06 20.90
N ALA A 160 8.21 3.08 20.02
CA ALA A 160 9.32 2.13 20.04
C ALA A 160 10.63 2.74 19.49
N SER A 161 10.63 3.94 18.91
CA SER A 161 11.78 4.53 18.21
C SER A 161 12.41 5.67 19.03
N PRO A 162 13.73 5.96 18.86
CA PRO A 162 14.40 7.06 19.56
C PRO A 162 13.68 8.39 19.37
N LYS A 163 13.58 9.19 20.44
CA LYS A 163 12.81 10.46 20.43
C LYS A 163 13.38 11.52 19.48
N ASN A 164 14.68 11.49 19.25
CA ASN A 164 15.41 12.45 18.42
C ASN A 164 15.54 12.03 16.96
N GLU A 165 14.97 10.88 16.58
CA GLU A 165 15.01 10.39 15.21
C GLU A 165 13.62 10.37 14.59
N ARG A 166 13.54 10.74 13.30
CA ARG A 166 12.33 10.55 12.53
C ARG A 166 12.26 9.11 12.05
N VAL A 167 11.17 8.41 12.40
CA VAL A 167 10.97 7.01 12.03
C VAL A 167 10.07 6.86 10.82
N LEU A 168 9.06 7.73 10.64
CA LEU A 168 8.09 7.60 9.56
C LEU A 168 8.58 8.29 8.27
N TRP A 169 8.50 7.57 7.17
CA TRP A 169 8.70 8.06 5.81
C TRP A 169 7.37 8.02 5.05
N GLY A 170 6.71 9.14 4.91
CA GLY A 170 5.59 9.28 3.98
C GLY A 170 6.14 9.36 2.57
N LEU A 171 5.67 8.48 1.68
CA LEU A 171 6.19 8.40 0.32
C LEU A 171 5.13 8.66 -0.75
N ASP A 172 3.85 8.70 -0.38
CA ASP A 172 2.76 8.87 -1.33
C ASP A 172 2.44 10.34 -1.62
N ARG A 173 1.61 10.57 -2.63
CA ARG A 173 0.97 11.84 -2.91
C ARG A 173 -0.04 12.20 -1.81
N GLU A 174 -0.47 13.47 -1.78
CA GLU A 174 -1.61 13.85 -0.95
C GLU A 174 -2.93 13.54 -1.66
N ILE A 175 -3.88 13.00 -0.90
CA ILE A 175 -5.17 12.58 -1.44
C ILE A 175 -6.32 13.39 -0.83
N LEU A 176 -6.41 13.47 0.49
CA LEU A 176 -7.60 13.95 1.20
C LEU A 176 -7.34 15.00 2.28
N SER A 177 -6.08 15.43 2.46
CA SER A 177 -5.70 16.43 3.45
C SER A 177 -5.16 17.73 2.83
N ASP A 178 -5.52 18.02 1.57
CA ASP A 178 -5.12 19.24 0.86
C ASP A 178 -5.53 20.49 1.62
N ARG A 179 -6.74 20.55 2.21
CA ARG A 179 -7.20 21.67 3.03
C ARG A 179 -6.31 21.90 4.26
N TYR A 180 -5.84 20.80 4.87
CA TYR A 180 -4.90 20.90 5.99
C TYR A 180 -3.56 21.44 5.53
N LEU A 181 -3.01 20.92 4.42
CA LEU A 181 -1.75 21.41 3.87
C LEU A 181 -1.82 22.90 3.50
N ILE A 182 -2.92 23.32 2.86
CA ILE A 182 -3.17 24.72 2.51
C ILE A 182 -3.24 25.60 3.80
N SER A 183 -3.92 25.13 4.84
CA SER A 183 -3.99 25.86 6.11
C SER A 183 -2.61 26.03 6.78
N ARG A 184 -1.70 25.07 6.60
CA ARG A 184 -0.32 25.14 7.08
C ARG A 184 0.51 26.20 6.36
N LEU A 185 0.21 26.47 5.08
CA LEU A 185 0.86 27.54 4.30
C LEU A 185 0.37 28.93 4.67
N GLU A 186 -0.93 29.07 4.98
CA GLU A 186 -1.62 30.36 5.11
C GLU A 186 -0.88 31.41 5.96
N PRO A 187 -0.37 31.10 7.18
CA PRO A 187 0.32 32.08 8.01
C PRO A 187 1.70 32.52 7.48
N LYS A 188 2.23 31.81 6.47
CA LYS A 188 3.57 32.01 5.92
C LYS A 188 3.57 32.67 4.54
N VAL A 189 2.40 32.83 3.91
CA VAL A 189 2.26 33.34 2.54
C VAL A 189 2.73 34.80 2.46
N PRO A 190 3.75 35.09 1.62
CA PRO A 190 4.23 36.47 1.47
C PRO A 190 3.19 37.34 0.75
N PRO A 191 3.21 38.69 0.96
CA PRO A 191 2.25 39.61 0.36
C PRO A 191 2.04 39.41 -1.14
N ARG A 192 3.10 39.17 -1.90
CA ARG A 192 3.06 39.01 -3.36
C ARG A 192 2.35 37.71 -3.81
N ALA A 193 2.32 36.64 -2.98
CA ALA A 193 1.68 35.37 -3.30
C ALA A 193 0.23 35.29 -2.80
N ARG A 194 -0.31 36.33 -2.13
CA ARG A 194 -1.64 36.24 -1.54
C ARG A 194 -2.75 35.97 -2.53
N GLU A 195 -2.66 36.58 -3.72
CA GLU A 195 -3.70 36.41 -4.74
C GLU A 195 -3.68 34.98 -5.34
N SER A 196 -2.52 34.48 -5.75
CA SER A 196 -2.39 33.12 -6.27
C SER A 196 -2.74 32.07 -5.21
N PHE A 197 -2.36 32.30 -3.96
CA PHE A 197 -2.72 31.44 -2.84
C PHE A 197 -4.23 31.47 -2.54
N ALA A 198 -4.90 32.64 -2.64
CA ALA A 198 -6.35 32.72 -2.48
C ALA A 198 -7.08 31.90 -3.54
N ARG A 199 -6.59 31.90 -4.81
CA ARG A 199 -7.13 31.03 -5.86
C ARG A 199 -6.96 29.54 -5.53
N LEU A 200 -5.80 29.11 -5.05
CA LEU A 200 -5.57 27.73 -4.59
C LEU A 200 -6.53 27.33 -3.47
N LYS A 201 -6.68 28.18 -2.44
CA LYS A 201 -7.59 27.97 -1.32
C LYS A 201 -9.04 27.87 -1.77
N GLN A 202 -9.47 28.75 -2.69
CA GLN A 202 -10.82 28.73 -3.25
C GLN A 202 -11.08 27.47 -4.08
N ALA A 203 -10.13 27.01 -4.87
CA ALA A 203 -10.28 25.78 -5.65
C ALA A 203 -10.46 24.55 -4.75
N SER A 204 -9.67 24.45 -3.68
CA SER A 204 -9.82 23.41 -2.65
C SER A 204 -11.19 23.48 -1.98
N ALA A 205 -11.61 24.66 -1.52
CA ALA A 205 -12.90 24.84 -0.85
C ALA A 205 -14.08 24.49 -1.77
N SER A 206 -14.02 24.90 -3.04
CA SER A 206 -15.07 24.60 -4.04
C SER A 206 -15.20 23.12 -4.31
N ALA A 207 -14.10 22.38 -4.42
CA ALA A 207 -14.12 20.94 -4.61
C ALA A 207 -14.78 20.22 -3.43
N TRP A 208 -14.46 20.61 -2.20
CA TRP A 208 -15.07 20.03 -1.01
C TRP A 208 -16.56 20.40 -0.85
N ALA A 209 -16.97 21.58 -1.30
CA ALA A 209 -18.38 22.00 -1.29
C ALA A 209 -19.25 21.17 -2.24
N THR A 210 -18.70 20.60 -3.30
CA THR A 210 -19.40 19.71 -4.23
C THR A 210 -19.60 18.28 -3.70
N GLY A 211 -19.08 17.98 -2.50
CA GLY A 211 -19.12 16.65 -1.92
C GLY A 211 -18.10 15.68 -2.50
N THR A 212 -17.19 16.14 -3.34
CA THR A 212 -16.10 15.34 -3.86
C THR A 212 -14.97 15.33 -2.85
N PRO A 213 -14.54 14.15 -2.34
CA PRO A 213 -13.49 14.06 -1.33
C PRO A 213 -12.10 14.50 -1.85
N PHE A 214 -11.91 14.55 -3.17
CA PHE A 214 -10.64 14.86 -3.82
C PHE A 214 -10.74 16.16 -4.61
N ILE A 215 -10.09 17.20 -4.16
CA ILE A 215 -9.93 18.44 -4.96
C ILE A 215 -9.37 18.11 -6.36
N PHE A 216 -8.45 17.14 -6.42
CA PHE A 216 -7.65 16.85 -7.60
C PHE A 216 -8.29 15.84 -8.56
N SER A 217 -9.42 15.25 -8.20
CA SER A 217 -10.13 14.28 -9.06
C SER A 217 -11.08 14.92 -10.08
N GLN A 218 -11.43 16.20 -9.89
CA GLN A 218 -12.29 16.96 -10.81
C GLN A 218 -11.50 18.11 -11.41
N ASN A 219 -11.06 18.00 -12.65
CA ASN A 219 -10.27 19.00 -13.35
C ASN A 219 -8.99 19.41 -12.59
N PRO A 220 -8.09 18.47 -12.26
CA PRO A 220 -6.87 18.80 -11.57
C PRO A 220 -6.03 19.75 -12.44
N ASP A 221 -5.67 20.91 -11.90
CA ASP A 221 -4.85 21.91 -12.58
C ASP A 221 -3.56 22.17 -11.80
N PRO A 222 -2.44 21.54 -12.20
CA PRO A 222 -1.14 21.79 -11.57
C PRO A 222 -0.70 23.26 -11.64
N ALA A 223 -1.16 24.02 -12.64
CA ALA A 223 -0.79 25.41 -12.82
C ALA A 223 -1.20 26.30 -11.64
N ILE A 224 -2.24 25.89 -10.88
CA ILE A 224 -2.69 26.66 -9.72
C ILE A 224 -1.63 26.72 -8.60
N VAL A 225 -0.87 25.63 -8.39
CA VAL A 225 0.23 25.59 -7.42
C VAL A 225 1.49 26.23 -8.01
N SER A 226 1.76 26.00 -9.31
CA SER A 226 2.88 26.63 -10.00
C SER A 226 2.79 28.15 -9.97
N ALA A 227 1.58 28.73 -10.04
CA ALA A 227 1.35 30.17 -9.86
C ALA A 227 1.74 30.65 -8.44
N VAL A 228 1.38 29.89 -7.40
CA VAL A 228 1.80 30.21 -6.03
C VAL A 228 3.33 30.15 -5.90
N ARG A 229 3.98 29.16 -6.51
CA ARG A 229 5.45 29.04 -6.48
C ARG A 229 6.14 30.17 -7.23
N ALA A 230 5.60 30.63 -8.35
CA ALA A 230 6.14 31.78 -9.10
C ALA A 230 6.10 33.06 -8.26
N ASP A 231 5.02 33.23 -7.49
CA ASP A 231 4.86 34.38 -6.57
C ASP A 231 5.56 34.16 -5.23
N TRP A 232 6.05 32.96 -4.92
CA TRP A 232 6.76 32.60 -3.70
C TRP A 232 8.01 31.76 -4.00
N PRO A 233 9.06 32.33 -4.62
CA PRO A 233 10.23 31.57 -5.12
C PRO A 233 11.14 31.02 -4.00
N GLU A 234 11.09 31.59 -2.80
CA GLU A 234 11.93 31.18 -1.67
C GLU A 234 11.08 30.83 -0.43
N PRO A 235 10.26 29.77 -0.50
CA PRO A 235 9.55 29.28 0.67
C PRO A 235 10.53 28.61 1.65
N ASP A 236 10.19 28.63 2.94
CA ASP A 236 10.92 27.78 3.90
C ASP A 236 10.76 26.29 3.55
N ARG A 237 11.61 25.45 4.13
CA ARG A 237 11.69 24.01 3.81
C ARG A 237 10.33 23.32 3.93
N ASP A 238 9.55 23.60 4.96
CA ASP A 238 8.24 22.95 5.17
C ASP A 238 7.23 23.44 4.15
N SER A 239 7.21 24.75 3.87
CA SER A 239 6.36 25.36 2.85
C SER A 239 6.69 24.84 1.45
N ASP A 240 7.99 24.71 1.11
CA ASP A 240 8.42 24.12 -0.16
C ASP A 240 7.96 22.65 -0.28
N MET A 241 8.11 21.86 0.78
CA MET A 241 7.66 20.47 0.77
C MET A 241 6.13 20.36 0.60
N ILE A 242 5.34 21.23 1.24
CA ILE A 242 3.89 21.29 1.05
C ILE A 242 3.54 21.65 -0.40
N LEU A 243 4.13 22.71 -0.95
CA LEU A 243 3.88 23.13 -2.32
C LEU A 243 4.25 22.02 -3.32
N ARG A 244 5.41 21.36 -3.16
CA ARG A 244 5.83 20.22 -3.99
C ARG A 244 4.86 19.05 -3.88
N THR A 245 4.38 18.75 -2.69
CA THR A 245 3.40 17.67 -2.46
C THR A 245 2.09 17.96 -3.16
N LEU A 246 1.56 19.18 -3.06
CA LEU A 246 0.32 19.58 -3.74
C LEU A 246 0.49 19.57 -5.27
N GLU A 247 1.57 20.15 -5.77
CA GLU A 247 1.88 20.21 -7.20
C GLU A 247 2.03 18.81 -7.81
N GLY A 248 2.81 17.93 -7.16
CA GLY A 248 3.01 16.56 -7.57
C GLY A 248 1.71 15.75 -7.55
N SER A 249 0.87 15.94 -6.53
CA SER A 249 -0.44 15.27 -6.43
C SER A 249 -1.37 15.70 -7.56
N LEU A 250 -1.42 16.99 -7.89
CA LEU A 250 -2.17 17.51 -9.03
C LEU A 250 -1.66 16.95 -10.36
N ALA A 251 -0.33 16.92 -10.56
CA ALA A 251 0.27 16.41 -11.77
C ALA A 251 -0.01 14.91 -11.99
N ILE A 252 -0.03 14.12 -10.92
CA ILE A 252 -0.41 12.70 -10.96
C ILE A 252 -1.88 12.55 -11.39
N ASN A 253 -2.79 13.33 -10.80
CA ASN A 253 -4.21 13.25 -11.10
C ASN A 253 -4.59 13.88 -12.47
N ALA A 254 -3.80 14.82 -12.98
CA ALA A 254 -3.97 15.42 -14.30
C ALA A 254 -3.48 14.52 -15.45
N ALA A 255 -2.97 13.33 -15.17
CA ALA A 255 -2.51 12.40 -16.19
C ALA A 255 -3.65 12.00 -17.14
N GLY A 256 -3.36 11.90 -18.43
CA GLY A 256 -4.36 11.69 -19.48
C GLY A 256 -5.04 10.32 -19.45
N THR A 257 -4.37 9.31 -18.86
CA THR A 257 -4.89 7.95 -18.70
C THR A 257 -4.68 7.45 -17.29
N ALA A 258 -5.43 6.42 -16.92
CA ALA A 258 -5.26 5.73 -15.66
C ALA A 258 -3.86 5.10 -15.49
N TRP A 259 -3.31 4.58 -16.59
CA TRP A 259 -1.96 4.05 -16.61
C TRP A 259 -0.93 5.16 -16.34
N ASP A 260 -1.02 6.30 -17.02
CA ASP A 260 -0.14 7.45 -16.81
C ASP A 260 -0.19 7.94 -15.35
N SER A 261 -1.39 7.99 -14.75
CA SER A 261 -1.57 8.36 -13.34
C SER A 261 -0.88 7.37 -12.41
N SER A 262 -1.04 6.07 -12.67
CA SER A 262 -0.41 5.00 -11.88
C SER A 262 1.12 5.05 -12.01
N ASP A 263 1.64 5.22 -13.23
CA ASP A 263 3.08 5.30 -13.47
C ASP A 263 3.70 6.54 -12.81
N ARG A 264 3.08 7.72 -12.93
CA ARG A 264 3.54 8.94 -12.25
C ARG A 264 3.51 8.80 -10.74
N ARG A 265 2.49 8.14 -10.16
CA ARG A 265 2.42 7.87 -8.72
C ARG A 265 3.53 6.91 -8.31
N ALA A 266 3.79 5.86 -9.07
CA ALA A 266 4.88 4.93 -8.83
C ALA A 266 6.24 5.64 -8.86
N GLN A 267 6.50 6.50 -9.85
CA GLN A 267 7.72 7.29 -9.92
C GLN A 267 7.84 8.27 -8.74
N TRP A 268 6.75 8.91 -8.33
CA TRP A 268 6.72 9.78 -7.15
C TRP A 268 7.19 9.05 -5.89
N MET A 269 6.62 7.86 -5.61
CA MET A 269 6.98 7.06 -4.44
C MET A 269 8.44 6.55 -4.52
N ARG A 270 8.89 6.10 -5.68
CA ARG A 270 10.29 5.67 -5.90
C ARG A 270 11.27 6.82 -5.68
N ASN A 271 10.98 8.00 -6.21
CA ASN A 271 11.81 9.20 -6.01
C ASN A 271 11.85 9.61 -4.53
N GLY A 272 10.70 9.60 -3.84
CA GLY A 272 10.63 9.85 -2.41
C GLY A 272 11.46 8.86 -1.59
N PHE A 273 11.38 7.58 -1.89
CA PHE A 273 12.21 6.56 -1.24
C PHE A 273 13.70 6.79 -1.48
N ALA A 274 14.11 7.05 -2.72
CA ALA A 274 15.50 7.36 -3.05
C ALA A 274 16.02 8.62 -2.34
N GLU A 275 15.18 9.65 -2.22
CA GLU A 275 15.53 10.88 -1.50
C GLU A 275 15.77 10.59 -0.01
N ARG A 276 14.88 9.83 0.65
CA ARG A 276 15.06 9.43 2.05
C ARG A 276 16.32 8.61 2.28
N LEU A 277 16.61 7.66 1.41
CA LEU A 277 17.86 6.89 1.50
C LEU A 277 19.09 7.77 1.37
N ARG A 278 19.11 8.71 0.43
CA ARG A 278 20.23 9.65 0.28
C ARG A 278 20.39 10.57 1.51
N GLU A 279 19.29 10.98 2.13
CA GLU A 279 19.32 11.76 3.39
C GLU A 279 19.98 10.96 4.51
N GLU A 280 19.66 9.67 4.67
CA GLU A 280 20.29 8.81 5.67
C GLU A 280 21.78 8.56 5.34
N GLN A 281 22.10 8.30 4.07
CA GLN A 281 23.49 8.12 3.63
C GLN A 281 24.37 9.36 3.92
N LYS A 282 23.84 10.58 3.71
CA LYS A 282 24.54 11.83 4.08
C LYS A 282 24.81 11.94 5.58
N ARG A 283 24.03 11.23 6.41
CA ARG A 283 24.23 11.13 7.86
C ARG A 283 25.14 9.96 8.26
N GLY A 284 25.68 9.22 7.29
CA GLY A 284 26.48 8.01 7.51
C GLY A 284 25.67 6.80 7.96
N LEU A 285 24.36 6.79 7.72
CA LEU A 285 23.44 5.73 8.15
C LEU A 285 23.00 4.85 6.98
N GLN A 286 22.83 3.57 7.26
CA GLN A 286 22.26 2.58 6.34
C GLN A 286 21.12 1.81 7.06
N PRO A 287 19.96 2.43 7.26
CA PRO A 287 18.89 1.80 8.01
C PRO A 287 18.31 0.61 7.27
N LYS A 288 17.85 -0.38 8.03
CA LYS A 288 16.84 -1.30 7.55
C LYS A 288 15.48 -0.62 7.62
N VAL A 289 14.68 -0.77 6.55
CA VAL A 289 13.38 -0.09 6.43
C VAL A 289 12.28 -1.14 6.27
N MET A 290 11.24 -1.01 7.08
CA MET A 290 9.98 -1.71 6.83
C MET A 290 9.05 -0.78 6.05
N MET A 291 8.29 -1.34 5.10
CA MET A 291 7.34 -0.59 4.29
C MET A 291 5.96 -1.23 4.42
N LYS A 292 4.89 -0.44 4.58
CA LYS A 292 3.50 -0.92 4.62
C LYS A 292 2.64 -0.05 3.71
N PHE A 293 2.16 -0.66 2.63
CA PHE A 293 1.38 -0.02 1.56
C PHE A 293 0.35 -1.02 1.01
N GLY A 294 -0.59 -0.54 0.22
CA GLY A 294 -1.44 -1.41 -0.59
C GLY A 294 -0.60 -2.39 -1.42
N TYR A 295 -1.05 -3.64 -1.52
CA TYR A 295 -0.27 -4.72 -2.14
C TYR A 295 0.18 -4.42 -3.57
N ASN A 296 -0.58 -3.61 -4.31
CA ASN A 296 -0.19 -3.20 -5.66
C ASN A 296 1.15 -2.44 -5.71
N HIS A 297 1.51 -1.73 -4.63
CA HIS A 297 2.73 -0.94 -4.54
C HIS A 297 3.94 -1.74 -4.05
N MET A 298 3.74 -2.90 -3.43
CA MET A 298 4.79 -3.66 -2.74
C MET A 298 5.24 -4.91 -3.49
N ILE A 299 4.68 -5.19 -4.65
CA ILE A 299 5.08 -6.32 -5.49
C ILE A 299 6.43 -6.05 -6.16
N ARG A 300 7.28 -7.08 -6.23
CA ARG A 300 8.51 -7.08 -7.04
C ARG A 300 8.15 -7.15 -8.52
N GLY A 301 8.73 -6.29 -9.34
CA GLY A 301 8.48 -6.28 -10.78
C GLY A 301 7.23 -5.51 -11.17
N GLU A 302 6.57 -5.94 -12.23
CA GLU A 302 5.37 -5.32 -12.76
C GLU A 302 4.17 -5.59 -11.83
N ASN A 303 3.47 -4.51 -11.46
CA ASN A 303 2.30 -4.61 -10.59
C ASN A 303 0.99 -4.89 -11.38
N TYR A 304 -0.15 -4.97 -10.66
CA TYR A 304 -1.45 -5.27 -11.27
C TYR A 304 -2.02 -4.13 -12.13
N ALA A 305 -1.42 -2.94 -12.08
CA ALA A 305 -1.72 -1.81 -12.96
C ALA A 305 -0.75 -1.72 -14.15
N ASN A 306 0.08 -2.75 -14.37
CA ASN A 306 1.10 -2.85 -15.40
C ASN A 306 2.14 -1.71 -15.34
N THR A 307 2.55 -1.35 -14.10
CA THR A 307 3.62 -0.38 -13.85
C THR A 307 4.70 -0.99 -12.96
N PHE A 308 5.90 -0.43 -12.99
CA PHE A 308 7.00 -0.78 -12.08
C PHE A 308 6.99 0.17 -10.89
N ASP A 309 6.36 -0.26 -9.81
CA ASP A 309 6.08 0.56 -8.64
C ASP A 309 7.21 0.52 -7.59
N LEU A 310 6.96 1.10 -6.41
CA LEU A 310 7.91 1.19 -5.29
C LEU A 310 8.53 -0.17 -4.94
N GLY A 311 7.73 -1.25 -4.93
CA GLY A 311 8.18 -2.60 -4.61
C GLY A 311 9.28 -3.15 -5.55
N SER A 312 9.43 -2.59 -6.76
CA SER A 312 10.49 -3.00 -7.68
C SER A 312 11.89 -2.49 -7.30
N MET A 313 11.97 -1.43 -6.47
CA MET A 313 13.24 -0.74 -6.20
C MET A 313 14.04 -1.30 -5.01
N PRO A 314 13.46 -1.76 -3.91
CA PRO A 314 14.20 -2.17 -2.72
C PRO A 314 15.18 -3.32 -2.93
N ASP A 315 14.86 -4.31 -3.76
CA ASP A 315 15.78 -5.40 -4.10
C ASP A 315 17.01 -4.88 -4.83
N GLU A 316 16.82 -4.01 -5.83
CA GLU A 316 17.91 -3.41 -6.61
C GLU A 316 18.84 -2.59 -5.72
N VAL A 317 18.26 -1.81 -4.80
CA VAL A 317 19.03 -1.01 -3.84
C VAL A 317 19.76 -1.91 -2.84
N ALA A 318 19.11 -2.96 -2.33
CA ALA A 318 19.76 -3.87 -1.39
C ALA A 318 20.90 -4.66 -2.04
N ALA A 319 20.74 -5.05 -3.30
CA ALA A 319 21.76 -5.81 -4.05
C ALA A 319 23.09 -5.04 -4.21
N LEU A 320 23.05 -3.71 -4.23
CA LEU A 320 24.28 -2.89 -4.27
C LEU A 320 25.22 -3.13 -3.07
N ASP A 321 24.66 -3.54 -1.94
CA ASP A 321 25.38 -3.83 -0.70
C ASP A 321 25.42 -5.35 -0.40
N GLY A 322 25.07 -6.21 -1.36
CA GLY A 322 25.00 -7.66 -1.19
C GLY A 322 23.81 -8.14 -0.35
N GLY A 323 22.83 -7.28 -0.09
CA GLY A 323 21.61 -7.58 0.64
C GLY A 323 20.43 -7.97 -0.28
N HIS A 324 19.26 -8.08 0.30
CA HIS A 324 18.01 -8.38 -0.41
C HIS A 324 16.82 -7.71 0.27
N ALA A 325 15.67 -7.71 -0.40
CA ALA A 325 14.40 -7.34 0.18
C ALA A 325 13.53 -8.59 0.43
N PHE A 326 12.60 -8.50 1.38
CA PHE A 326 11.62 -9.53 1.70
C PHE A 326 10.21 -8.99 1.50
N HIS A 327 9.47 -9.56 0.54
CA HIS A 327 8.15 -9.10 0.12
C HIS A 327 7.06 -10.01 0.67
N ILE A 328 6.13 -9.42 1.41
CA ILE A 328 5.01 -10.11 2.04
C ILE A 328 3.71 -9.54 1.47
N ILE A 329 2.86 -10.38 0.87
CA ILE A 329 1.47 -10.01 0.57
C ILE A 329 0.57 -10.45 1.71
N VAL A 330 -0.36 -9.60 2.12
CA VAL A 330 -1.30 -9.86 3.21
C VAL A 330 -2.72 -9.72 2.67
N LEU A 331 -3.47 -10.80 2.71
CA LEU A 331 -4.80 -10.88 2.11
C LEU A 331 -5.83 -11.42 3.11
N PRO A 332 -7.06 -10.90 3.12
CA PRO A 332 -8.17 -11.54 3.80
C PRO A 332 -8.60 -12.76 3.00
N GLY A 333 -8.56 -13.94 3.60
CA GLY A 333 -9.12 -15.17 3.03
C GLY A 333 -10.60 -15.30 3.33
N THR A 334 -11.02 -14.92 4.55
CA THR A 334 -12.43 -14.85 4.99
C THR A 334 -12.55 -13.75 6.05
N GLY A 335 -13.76 -13.30 6.33
CA GLY A 335 -14.02 -12.30 7.37
C GLY A 335 -14.56 -10.98 6.81
N SER A 336 -14.11 -9.87 7.34
CA SER A 336 -14.55 -8.53 6.92
C SER A 336 -13.36 -7.57 6.83
N ARG A 337 -13.54 -6.50 6.07
CA ARG A 337 -12.62 -5.36 6.04
C ARG A 337 -13.41 -4.05 6.07
N GLN A 338 -12.78 -2.99 6.48
CA GLN A 338 -13.32 -1.64 6.37
C GLN A 338 -13.05 -1.11 4.96
N ALA A 339 -14.08 -0.67 4.26
CA ALA A 339 -13.89 0.03 2.99
C ALA A 339 -13.22 1.39 3.24
N VAL A 340 -12.11 1.64 2.54
CA VAL A 340 -11.25 2.81 2.80
C VAL A 340 -11.66 4.02 1.95
N LEU A 341 -12.56 3.86 0.99
CA LEU A 341 -12.99 4.92 0.10
C LEU A 341 -14.52 5.04 0.11
N GLY A 342 -15.01 6.05 0.79
CA GLY A 342 -16.39 6.48 0.74
C GLY A 342 -16.47 7.99 0.72
N ALA A 343 -17.42 8.58 -0.05
CA ALA A 343 -17.68 9.99 0.03
C ALA A 343 -18.10 10.35 1.47
N GLY A 344 -17.44 11.32 2.09
CA GLY A 344 -17.86 11.92 3.35
C GLY A 344 -17.60 11.12 4.62
N ARG A 345 -16.52 10.37 4.74
CA ARG A 345 -16.16 9.58 5.94
C ARG A 345 -17.15 8.44 6.26
N SER A 346 -17.99 8.09 5.32
CA SER A 346 -18.89 6.96 5.47
C SER A 346 -18.18 5.69 5.02
N PHE A 347 -17.77 4.87 5.98
CA PHE A 347 -17.14 3.58 5.72
C PHE A 347 -18.17 2.50 6.03
N THR A 348 -18.35 1.61 5.08
CA THR A 348 -19.12 0.38 5.29
C THR A 348 -18.15 -0.77 5.46
N SER A 349 -18.39 -1.57 6.48
CA SER A 349 -17.75 -2.87 6.61
C SER A 349 -18.18 -3.73 5.43
N VAL A 350 -17.21 -4.32 4.73
CA VAL A 350 -17.46 -5.20 3.58
C VAL A 350 -17.27 -6.63 4.06
N SER A 351 -18.29 -7.49 3.90
CA SER A 351 -18.19 -8.90 4.29
C SER A 351 -17.27 -9.68 3.33
N SER A 352 -16.79 -10.84 3.76
CA SER A 352 -15.96 -11.72 2.92
C SER A 352 -16.67 -12.19 1.66
N ASP A 353 -17.99 -12.24 1.67
CA ASP A 353 -18.78 -12.61 0.50
C ASP A 353 -18.84 -11.48 -0.53
N GLU A 354 -18.66 -10.24 -0.09
CA GLU A 354 -18.53 -9.05 -0.93
C GLU A 354 -17.09 -8.84 -1.46
N PHE A 355 -16.08 -9.59 -0.97
CA PHE A 355 -14.83 -9.79 -1.70
C PHE A 355 -15.06 -10.49 -3.05
N ASP A 356 -16.32 -10.79 -3.40
CA ASP A 356 -16.70 -11.22 -4.73
C ASP A 356 -16.40 -10.19 -5.83
N GLU A 357 -16.21 -8.92 -5.52
CA GLU A 357 -15.65 -7.99 -6.51
C GLU A 357 -14.18 -8.31 -6.83
N PHE A 358 -13.39 -8.70 -5.84
CA PHE A 358 -12.09 -9.32 -6.06
C PHE A 358 -12.21 -10.72 -6.66
N LYS A 359 -13.19 -11.51 -6.28
CA LYS A 359 -13.53 -12.79 -6.91
C LYS A 359 -13.98 -12.61 -8.35
N ALA A 360 -14.64 -11.52 -8.73
CA ALA A 360 -15.07 -11.28 -10.11
C ALA A 360 -13.90 -10.93 -11.04
N GLY A 361 -12.86 -10.25 -10.55
CA GLY A 361 -11.63 -9.93 -11.29
C GLY A 361 -10.54 -10.98 -11.15
N ASP A 362 -10.39 -11.56 -9.96
CA ASP A 362 -9.28 -12.45 -9.58
C ASP A 362 -9.76 -13.69 -8.79
N LYS A 363 -10.84 -14.29 -9.23
CA LYS A 363 -11.41 -15.54 -8.63
C LYS A 363 -10.39 -16.63 -8.38
N ARG A 364 -9.26 -16.58 -9.11
CA ARG A 364 -8.21 -17.61 -9.06
C ARG A 364 -7.17 -17.31 -8.00
N LEU A 365 -6.74 -16.05 -7.80
CA LEU A 365 -5.72 -15.73 -6.79
C LEU A 365 -6.21 -16.05 -5.39
N THR A 366 -7.37 -15.55 -5.00
CA THR A 366 -7.95 -15.83 -3.68
C THR A 366 -8.24 -17.33 -3.51
N ARG A 367 -8.77 -18.01 -4.55
CA ARG A 367 -9.04 -19.45 -4.51
C ARG A 367 -7.75 -20.27 -4.39
N VAL A 368 -6.68 -19.85 -5.03
CA VAL A 368 -5.39 -20.54 -5.01
C VAL A 368 -4.69 -20.33 -3.68
N LEU A 369 -4.70 -19.07 -3.19
CA LEU A 369 -4.02 -18.74 -1.94
C LEU A 369 -4.84 -19.07 -0.69
N SER A 370 -6.18 -19.06 -0.75
CA SER A 370 -7.01 -19.45 0.39
C SER A 370 -7.29 -20.93 0.41
N ASN A 371 -6.86 -21.59 1.49
CA ASN A 371 -7.33 -22.94 1.80
C ASN A 371 -8.68 -22.84 2.54
N VAL A 372 -9.78 -23.21 1.86
CA VAL A 372 -11.11 -23.19 2.46
C VAL A 372 -11.23 -24.06 3.72
N ASN A 373 -10.34 -25.04 3.88
CA ASN A 373 -10.36 -25.98 5.02
C ASN A 373 -9.46 -25.54 6.18
N ALA A 374 -8.71 -24.42 6.06
CA ALA A 374 -7.88 -23.92 7.17
C ALA A 374 -8.75 -23.35 8.28
N THR A 375 -8.44 -23.71 9.51
CA THR A 375 -9.15 -23.27 10.72
C THR A 375 -8.51 -22.04 11.38
N GLY A 376 -7.32 -21.63 10.93
CA GLY A 376 -6.55 -20.50 11.48
C GLY A 376 -5.84 -19.70 10.40
N HIS A 377 -5.19 -18.62 10.80
CA HIS A 377 -4.37 -17.82 9.89
C HIS A 377 -3.17 -18.62 9.38
N GLU A 378 -2.74 -18.32 8.17
CA GLU A 378 -1.65 -19.06 7.51
C GLU A 378 -0.63 -18.13 6.89
N VAL A 379 0.62 -18.58 6.85
CA VAL A 379 1.69 -18.03 6.02
C VAL A 379 2.07 -19.07 4.98
N ILE A 380 2.21 -18.64 3.72
CA ILE A 380 2.68 -19.50 2.63
C ILE A 380 4.08 -19.01 2.23
N ASP A 381 5.08 -19.88 2.25
CA ASP A 381 6.39 -19.58 1.65
C ASP A 381 6.30 -19.68 0.12
N LEU A 382 6.09 -18.56 -0.56
CA LEU A 382 5.91 -18.49 -2.00
C LEU A 382 7.20 -18.80 -2.78
N ARG A 383 8.38 -18.62 -2.15
CA ARG A 383 9.66 -18.91 -2.81
C ARG A 383 9.81 -20.39 -3.15
N ALA A 384 9.33 -21.27 -2.25
CA ALA A 384 9.29 -22.70 -2.47
C ALA A 384 8.26 -23.13 -3.54
N VAL A 385 7.30 -22.25 -3.86
CA VAL A 385 6.24 -22.49 -4.85
C VAL A 385 6.64 -22.00 -6.25
N ARG A 386 7.54 -21.02 -6.37
CA ARG A 386 7.97 -20.42 -7.64
C ARG A 386 8.32 -21.40 -8.74
N PRO A 387 9.06 -22.51 -8.49
CA PRO A 387 9.40 -23.48 -9.56
C PRO A 387 8.18 -24.10 -10.24
N PHE A 388 7.03 -24.10 -9.58
CA PHE A 388 5.78 -24.66 -10.09
C PHE A 388 4.91 -23.61 -10.81
N ALA A 389 5.22 -22.32 -10.63
CA ALA A 389 4.46 -21.21 -11.22
C ALA A 389 4.95 -20.81 -12.63
N THR A 390 6.04 -21.36 -13.13
CA THR A 390 6.75 -20.82 -14.30
C THR A 390 6.55 -21.62 -15.61
N ARG A 391 5.87 -22.76 -15.61
CA ARG A 391 5.72 -23.60 -16.81
C ARG A 391 4.31 -24.18 -16.96
N GLY A 392 3.71 -23.99 -18.13
CA GLY A 392 2.48 -24.66 -18.53
C GLY A 392 1.23 -24.19 -17.80
N LEU A 393 1.19 -22.93 -17.38
CA LEU A 393 0.11 -22.34 -16.60
C LEU A 393 -0.89 -21.56 -17.47
N ASP A 394 -1.13 -21.98 -18.70
CA ASP A 394 -2.10 -21.34 -19.59
C ASP A 394 -3.53 -21.27 -19.00
N ALA A 395 -3.80 -22.09 -17.98
CA ALA A 395 -5.07 -22.11 -17.25
C ALA A 395 -5.14 -21.13 -16.08
N TRP A 396 -4.02 -20.47 -15.67
CA TRP A 396 -3.94 -19.57 -14.52
C TRP A 396 -3.97 -18.12 -14.97
N SER A 397 -4.61 -17.27 -14.15
CA SER A 397 -4.54 -15.83 -14.41
C SER A 397 -3.09 -15.35 -14.29
N SER A 398 -2.71 -14.40 -15.12
CA SER A 398 -1.39 -13.75 -15.04
C SER A 398 -1.10 -13.21 -13.63
N ASP A 399 -2.13 -12.83 -12.89
CA ASP A 399 -2.02 -12.25 -11.56
C ASP A 399 -1.61 -13.27 -10.49
N VAL A 400 -2.02 -14.55 -10.61
CA VAL A 400 -1.53 -15.62 -9.73
C VAL A 400 -0.03 -15.80 -9.89
N VAL A 401 0.42 -15.91 -11.15
CA VAL A 401 1.86 -16.06 -11.47
C VAL A 401 2.64 -14.82 -10.99
N ARG A 402 2.15 -13.64 -11.30
CA ARG A 402 2.72 -12.36 -10.88
C ARG A 402 2.88 -12.30 -9.36
N THR A 403 1.85 -12.70 -8.60
CA THR A 403 1.89 -12.72 -7.14
C THR A 403 2.94 -13.69 -6.61
N ILE A 404 2.98 -14.94 -7.11
CA ILE A 404 3.94 -15.96 -6.66
C ILE A 404 5.39 -15.54 -6.98
N LEU A 405 5.62 -14.88 -8.11
CA LEU A 405 6.94 -14.38 -8.49
C LEU A 405 7.32 -13.09 -7.76
N GLY A 406 6.34 -12.22 -7.54
CA GLY A 406 6.55 -10.88 -7.00
C GLY A 406 6.61 -10.79 -5.47
N TYR A 407 6.11 -11.82 -4.75
CA TYR A 407 6.17 -11.89 -3.29
C TYR A 407 6.94 -13.12 -2.81
N ASP A 408 7.52 -13.02 -1.62
CA ASP A 408 8.28 -14.10 -0.97
C ASP A 408 7.40 -14.91 -0.02
N ALA A 409 6.43 -14.25 0.61
CA ALA A 409 5.46 -14.88 1.48
C ALA A 409 4.05 -14.30 1.25
N ALA A 410 3.03 -15.11 1.48
CA ALA A 410 1.65 -14.66 1.57
C ALA A 410 1.11 -14.96 2.97
N VAL A 411 0.52 -13.95 3.61
CA VAL A 411 -0.23 -14.09 4.86
C VAL A 411 -1.71 -14.09 4.50
N ILE A 412 -2.44 -15.11 4.95
CA ILE A 412 -3.87 -15.28 4.66
C ILE A 412 -4.64 -15.25 5.98
N TRP A 413 -5.46 -14.23 6.14
CA TRP A 413 -6.31 -14.11 7.30
C TRP A 413 -7.54 -15.00 7.19
N LYS A 414 -7.88 -15.73 8.25
CA LYS A 414 -9.14 -16.46 8.42
C LYS A 414 -9.97 -15.77 9.48
N GLY A 415 -11.19 -15.39 9.11
CA GLY A 415 -12.05 -14.62 10.00
C GLY A 415 -11.48 -13.22 10.27
N ALA A 416 -10.95 -12.55 9.24
CA ALA A 416 -10.42 -11.20 9.34
C ALA A 416 -11.46 -10.22 9.90
N HIS A 417 -11.03 -9.25 10.69
CA HIS A 417 -11.90 -8.22 11.25
C HIS A 417 -11.67 -6.89 10.53
N ALA A 418 -12.77 -6.21 10.24
CA ALA A 418 -12.71 -4.84 9.75
C ALA A 418 -12.04 -3.95 10.80
N SER A 419 -11.11 -3.10 10.35
CA SER A 419 -10.54 -2.06 11.21
C SER A 419 -11.61 -1.11 11.70
N SER A 420 -11.51 -0.68 12.97
CA SER A 420 -12.48 0.22 13.59
C SER A 420 -12.23 1.68 13.17
N ALA A 421 -13.32 2.44 13.07
CA ALA A 421 -13.28 3.88 12.74
C ALA A 421 -13.01 4.75 13.99
#